data_e141ab24e3aed75e7ef810ab5d28c7e9
#
_entry.id   e141ab24e3aed75e7ef810ab5d28c7e9
#
_cell.length_a   1.000
_cell.length_b   1.000
_cell.length_c   1.000
_cell.angle_alpha   90.00
_cell.angle_beta   90.00
_cell.angle_gamma   90.00
#
_symmetry.space_group_name_H-M   'P 1'
#
loop_
_entity.id
_entity.type
_entity.pdbx_description
1 polymer ?
#
loop_
_entity_poly.entity_id
_entity_poly.type
_entity_poly.pdbx_seq_one_letter_code
_entity_poly.pdbx_strand_id
1 'polypeptide(L)'
;MSVKVIGKHEKDSRACRDALALTLNEMMAEDKSIVYVDCDLMGCINTKMLRKNYPDRAFEAGIAEANGAGVAAGLAAAGKKVFFHSFGTFSSRRCYDQIYMSAAYAGLPVHVLGSDAGVTAAFNGGTHMPLEDAAMYLSIPETVVLDPADYAQLECITRQLPGITSGVTYTRFVRKGIVKVYEDGSEFPIGKGVVLHESDKDVATIITSGIMVDESLKAYEALQAEGISVRVIDMFTWKPLDEELVIKAA
;
A
#
# COMPACT_ATOMS: atom_id res chain seq x y z
N MET A 1 19.02 -7.04 -1.14
CA MET A 1 17.58 -7.33 -0.96
C MET A 1 17.45 -8.77 -0.50
N SER A 2 16.95 -9.00 0.70
CA SER A 2 16.76 -10.36 1.23
C SER A 2 15.25 -10.65 1.24
N VAL A 3 14.73 -11.07 0.08
CA VAL A 3 13.33 -11.49 -0.04
C VAL A 3 13.25 -13.01 -0.03
N LYS A 4 12.34 -13.56 0.75
CA LYS A 4 12.10 -15.00 0.83
C LYS A 4 10.63 -15.29 0.54
N VAL A 5 10.40 -16.01 -0.56
CA VAL A 5 9.07 -16.43 -1.02
C VAL A 5 8.69 -17.76 -0.36
N ILE A 6 7.45 -17.86 0.13
CA ILE A 6 6.96 -19.07 0.83
C ILE A 6 6.39 -20.11 -0.14
N GLY A 7 5.65 -19.70 -1.17
CA GLY A 7 5.13 -20.57 -2.24
C GLY A 7 4.16 -21.68 -1.81
N LYS A 8 3.39 -21.46 -0.73
CA LYS A 8 2.44 -22.46 -0.21
C LYS A 8 0.97 -22.16 -0.44
N HIS A 9 0.64 -20.99 -0.96
CA HIS A 9 -0.73 -20.50 -1.19
C HIS A 9 -1.62 -20.56 0.07
N GLU A 10 -1.01 -20.53 1.27
CA GLU A 10 -1.74 -20.59 2.53
C GLU A 10 -2.11 -19.17 2.98
N LYS A 11 -3.35 -19.04 3.44
CA LYS A 11 -3.83 -17.76 3.98
C LYS A 11 -3.10 -17.43 5.28
N ASP A 12 -2.60 -16.17 5.41
CA ASP A 12 -2.06 -15.69 6.67
C ASP A 12 -3.18 -15.64 7.74
N SER A 13 -2.87 -16.10 8.93
CA SER A 13 -3.77 -15.99 10.09
C SER A 13 -3.97 -14.54 10.54
N ARG A 14 -3.04 -13.65 10.19
CA ARG A 14 -3.08 -12.21 10.48
C ARG A 14 -3.80 -11.46 9.36
N ALA A 15 -4.48 -10.38 9.70
CA ALA A 15 -5.07 -9.50 8.72
C ALA A 15 -4.09 -8.38 8.33
N CYS A 16 -4.07 -7.96 7.05
CA CYS A 16 -3.17 -6.88 6.61
C CYS A 16 -3.42 -5.55 7.34
N ARG A 17 -4.68 -5.28 7.78
CA ARG A 17 -4.98 -4.13 8.65
C ARG A 17 -4.20 -4.16 9.96
N ASP A 18 -3.87 -5.35 10.48
CA ASP A 18 -3.10 -5.48 11.72
C ASP A 18 -1.61 -5.16 11.48
N ALA A 19 -1.08 -5.47 10.29
CA ALA A 19 0.25 -5.01 9.88
C ALA A 19 0.36 -3.50 9.99
N LEU A 20 -0.59 -2.78 9.37
CA LEU A 20 -0.63 -1.33 9.39
C LEU A 20 -0.78 -0.78 10.83
N ALA A 21 -1.78 -1.27 11.59
CA ALA A 21 -2.10 -0.74 12.91
C ALA A 21 -0.96 -0.96 13.92
N LEU A 22 -0.36 -2.16 13.94
CA LEU A 22 0.76 -2.49 14.84
C LEU A 22 2.02 -1.70 14.47
N THR A 23 2.35 -1.65 13.17
CA THR A 23 3.52 -0.90 12.70
C THR A 23 3.40 0.58 13.01
N LEU A 24 2.25 1.21 12.74
CA LEU A 24 2.02 2.60 13.11
C LEU A 24 2.10 2.83 14.63
N ASN A 25 1.58 1.90 15.44
CA ASN A 25 1.66 2.01 16.90
C ASN A 25 3.11 2.00 17.39
N GLU A 26 3.96 1.13 16.87
CA GLU A 26 5.38 1.07 17.17
C GLU A 26 6.11 2.34 16.71
N MET A 27 5.91 2.74 15.46
CA MET A 27 6.55 3.94 14.89
C MET A 27 6.15 5.21 15.64
N MET A 28 4.88 5.35 16.04
CA MET A 28 4.41 6.50 16.84
C MET A 28 4.97 6.49 18.27
N ALA A 29 5.36 5.34 18.82
CA ALA A 29 6.07 5.27 20.10
C ALA A 29 7.48 5.85 19.99
N GLU A 30 8.17 5.56 18.89
CA GLU A 30 9.57 5.93 18.65
C GLU A 30 9.70 7.37 18.13
N ASP A 31 8.79 7.81 17.24
CA ASP A 31 8.84 9.11 16.58
C ASP A 31 7.59 9.96 16.90
N LYS A 32 7.78 11.00 17.70
CA LYS A 32 6.72 11.94 18.08
C LYS A 32 6.26 12.88 16.96
N SER A 33 6.96 12.91 15.83
CA SER A 33 6.55 13.68 14.65
C SER A 33 5.48 12.96 13.82
N ILE A 34 5.31 11.65 14.00
CA ILE A 34 4.30 10.86 13.28
C ILE A 34 2.92 11.14 13.86
N VAL A 35 1.98 11.45 12.97
CA VAL A 35 0.57 11.68 13.27
C VAL A 35 -0.31 10.87 12.32
N TYR A 36 -1.51 10.50 12.80
CA TYR A 36 -2.47 9.71 12.07
C TYR A 36 -3.82 10.44 11.98
N VAL A 37 -4.42 10.49 10.80
CA VAL A 37 -5.73 11.08 10.53
C VAL A 37 -6.62 10.04 9.88
N ASP A 38 -7.82 9.84 10.42
CA ASP A 38 -8.80 8.86 9.94
C ASP A 38 -10.16 9.50 9.67
N CYS A 39 -10.97 8.85 8.84
CA CYS A 39 -12.30 9.32 8.46
C CYS A 39 -13.40 8.34 8.92
N ASP A 40 -13.53 8.18 10.24
CA ASP A 40 -14.52 7.30 10.93
C ASP A 40 -14.35 5.80 10.60
N LEU A 41 -13.13 5.37 10.31
CA LEU A 41 -12.80 4.00 9.91
C LEU A 41 -11.80 3.30 10.83
N MET A 42 -11.38 3.92 11.94
CA MET A 42 -10.44 3.31 12.90
C MET A 42 -10.88 1.94 13.39
N GLY A 43 -12.22 1.71 13.50
CA GLY A 43 -12.75 0.40 13.85
C GLY A 43 -12.58 -0.65 12.76
N CYS A 44 -12.61 -0.24 11.50
CA CYS A 44 -12.49 -1.13 10.35
C CYS A 44 -11.07 -1.66 10.14
N ILE A 45 -10.05 -0.85 10.48
CA ILE A 45 -8.65 -1.17 10.26
C ILE A 45 -7.85 -1.32 11.57
N ASN A 46 -8.52 -1.53 12.69
CA ASN A 46 -7.93 -1.78 14.02
C ASN A 46 -7.01 -0.66 14.55
N THR A 47 -7.13 0.58 14.05
CA THR A 47 -6.31 1.73 14.48
C THR A 47 -6.87 2.49 15.69
N LYS A 48 -7.98 2.04 16.30
CA LYS A 48 -8.51 2.61 17.56
C LYS A 48 -7.46 2.66 18.68
N MET A 49 -6.52 1.72 18.67
CA MET A 49 -5.40 1.70 19.63
C MET A 49 -4.53 2.95 19.52
N LEU A 50 -4.33 3.49 18.31
CA LEU A 50 -3.53 4.69 18.11
C LEU A 50 -4.13 5.89 18.83
N ARG A 51 -5.47 6.08 18.73
CA ARG A 51 -6.16 7.15 19.44
C ARG A 51 -6.13 6.97 20.95
N LYS A 52 -6.16 5.73 21.43
CA LYS A 52 -6.04 5.43 22.86
C LYS A 52 -4.64 5.73 23.40
N ASN A 53 -3.60 5.32 22.65
CA ASN A 53 -2.20 5.43 23.07
C ASN A 53 -1.63 6.83 22.80
N TYR A 54 -2.10 7.52 21.76
CA TYR A 54 -1.59 8.81 21.28
C TYR A 54 -2.73 9.78 20.98
N PRO A 55 -3.55 10.18 21.97
CA PRO A 55 -4.77 10.98 21.76
C PRO A 55 -4.50 12.36 21.16
N ASP A 56 -3.29 12.88 21.32
CA ASP A 56 -2.79 14.17 20.79
C ASP A 56 -2.19 14.04 19.36
N ARG A 57 -2.08 12.84 18.83
CA ARG A 57 -1.45 12.55 17.53
C ARG A 57 -2.26 11.62 16.63
N ALA A 58 -3.38 11.08 17.07
CA ALA A 58 -4.29 10.29 16.26
C ALA A 58 -5.67 10.97 16.24
N PHE A 59 -6.02 11.52 15.09
CA PHE A 59 -7.17 12.39 14.90
C PHE A 59 -8.28 11.68 14.13
N GLU A 60 -9.51 11.98 14.50
CA GLU A 60 -10.71 11.53 13.81
C GLU A 60 -11.37 12.73 13.12
N ALA A 61 -11.38 12.73 11.79
CA ALA A 61 -11.97 13.80 11.00
C ALA A 61 -13.49 13.58 10.74
N GLY A 62 -14.03 12.42 11.12
CA GLY A 62 -15.38 12.01 10.77
C GLY A 62 -15.51 11.61 9.30
N ILE A 63 -16.74 11.32 8.84
CA ILE A 63 -17.00 10.99 7.43
C ILE A 63 -16.89 12.26 6.58
N ALA A 64 -15.68 12.77 6.44
CA ALA A 64 -15.38 14.05 5.79
C ALA A 64 -13.97 14.02 5.16
N GLU A 65 -13.75 13.17 4.14
CA GLU A 65 -12.44 12.89 3.56
C GLU A 65 -11.76 14.13 2.98
N ALA A 66 -12.52 15.04 2.36
CA ALA A 66 -11.97 16.29 1.86
C ALA A 66 -11.41 17.17 3.00
N ASN A 67 -12.13 17.25 4.15
CA ASN A 67 -11.64 17.91 5.34
C ASN A 67 -10.44 17.17 5.95
N GLY A 68 -10.50 15.84 6.06
CA GLY A 68 -9.41 15.01 6.55
C GLY A 68 -8.11 15.21 5.75
N ALA A 69 -8.21 15.27 4.42
CA ALA A 69 -7.08 15.55 3.54
C ALA A 69 -6.50 16.96 3.77
N GLY A 70 -7.36 17.97 3.96
CA GLY A 70 -6.94 19.33 4.31
C GLY A 70 -6.24 19.39 5.68
N VAL A 71 -6.77 18.68 6.69
CA VAL A 71 -6.14 18.54 8.01
C VAL A 71 -4.78 17.87 7.90
N ALA A 72 -4.68 16.77 7.12
CA ALA A 72 -3.44 16.07 6.89
C ALA A 72 -2.38 16.97 6.23
N ALA A 73 -2.76 17.75 5.20
CA ALA A 73 -1.87 18.70 4.55
C ALA A 73 -1.41 19.81 5.52
N GLY A 74 -2.32 20.34 6.35
CA GLY A 74 -1.98 21.36 7.37
C GLY A 74 -1.00 20.83 8.43
N LEU A 75 -1.17 19.58 8.88
CA LEU A 75 -0.24 18.94 9.82
C LEU A 75 1.12 18.70 9.17
N ALA A 76 1.15 18.30 7.88
CA ALA A 76 2.40 18.15 7.14
C ALA A 76 3.12 19.50 6.96
N ALA A 77 2.39 20.59 6.67
CA ALA A 77 2.94 21.93 6.61
C ALA A 77 3.51 22.41 7.97
N ALA A 78 2.96 21.89 9.08
CA ALA A 78 3.48 22.10 10.43
C ALA A 78 4.66 21.18 10.80
N GLY A 79 5.23 20.45 9.83
CA GLY A 79 6.42 19.61 10.00
C GLY A 79 6.12 18.22 10.58
N LYS A 80 4.87 17.73 10.49
CA LYS A 80 4.53 16.36 10.91
C LYS A 80 4.66 15.37 9.76
N LYS A 81 4.95 14.12 10.08
CA LYS A 81 4.91 12.97 9.17
C LYS A 81 3.49 12.39 9.25
N VAL A 82 2.69 12.62 8.23
CA VAL A 82 1.24 12.41 8.30
C VAL A 82 0.82 11.15 7.57
N PHE A 83 0.16 10.24 8.28
CA PHE A 83 -0.58 9.13 7.70
C PHE A 83 -2.07 9.48 7.67
N PHE A 84 -2.66 9.48 6.49
CA PHE A 84 -4.08 9.77 6.27
C PHE A 84 -4.78 8.55 5.70
N HIS A 85 -5.83 8.08 6.38
CA HIS A 85 -6.56 6.88 5.99
C HIS A 85 -8.03 7.15 5.69
N SER A 86 -8.51 6.51 4.62
CA SER A 86 -9.91 6.18 4.35
C SER A 86 -9.98 4.92 3.47
N PHE A 87 -11.18 4.43 3.15
CA PHE A 87 -11.30 3.40 2.10
C PHE A 87 -10.73 3.92 0.78
N GLY A 88 -10.11 3.03 -0.02
CA GLY A 88 -9.48 3.39 -1.28
C GLY A 88 -10.37 4.23 -2.20
N THR A 89 -11.65 3.91 -2.24
CA THR A 89 -12.68 4.68 -2.95
C THR A 89 -12.79 6.13 -2.45
N PHE A 90 -12.69 6.34 -1.16
CA PHE A 90 -12.96 7.65 -0.53
C PHE A 90 -11.68 8.45 -0.31
N SER A 91 -10.55 7.77 -0.09
CA SER A 91 -9.23 8.40 -0.10
C SER A 91 -8.77 8.83 -1.50
N SER A 92 -9.44 8.35 -2.56
CA SER A 92 -9.23 8.79 -3.94
C SER A 92 -10.33 9.77 -4.38
N ARG A 93 -11.49 9.29 -4.80
CA ARG A 93 -12.54 10.11 -5.43
C ARG A 93 -13.04 11.31 -4.62
N ARG A 94 -13.19 11.14 -3.28
CA ARG A 94 -13.80 12.20 -2.45
C ARG A 94 -12.86 13.32 -2.07
N CYS A 95 -11.57 13.10 -2.07
CA CYS A 95 -10.58 14.08 -1.61
C CYS A 95 -9.41 14.28 -2.57
N TYR A 96 -9.56 13.81 -3.82
CA TYR A 96 -8.48 13.90 -4.82
C TYR A 96 -8.00 15.34 -5.03
N ASP A 97 -8.92 16.29 -5.19
CA ASP A 97 -8.59 17.70 -5.36
C ASP A 97 -7.81 18.26 -4.16
N GLN A 98 -8.24 17.94 -2.94
CA GLN A 98 -7.56 18.39 -1.72
C GLN A 98 -6.17 17.76 -1.59
N ILE A 99 -6.02 16.47 -1.91
CA ILE A 99 -4.71 15.81 -1.95
C ILE A 99 -3.82 16.45 -3.01
N TYR A 100 -4.37 16.68 -4.21
CA TYR A 100 -3.63 17.30 -5.31
C TYR A 100 -3.16 18.71 -4.96
N MET A 101 -4.09 19.60 -4.58
CA MET A 101 -3.82 21.02 -4.39
C MET A 101 -3.14 21.31 -3.05
N SER A 102 -3.61 20.70 -1.96
CA SER A 102 -3.14 21.07 -0.62
C SER A 102 -1.89 20.30 -0.18
N ALA A 103 -1.66 19.09 -0.71
CA ALA A 103 -0.52 18.27 -0.36
C ALA A 103 0.49 18.15 -1.52
N ALA A 104 0.11 17.54 -2.65
CA ALA A 104 1.05 17.22 -3.73
C ALA A 104 1.63 18.47 -4.40
N TYR A 105 0.79 19.42 -4.82
CA TYR A 105 1.24 20.68 -5.43
C TYR A 105 2.12 21.51 -4.49
N ALA A 106 1.85 21.42 -3.19
CA ALA A 106 2.65 22.10 -2.15
C ALA A 106 3.91 21.33 -1.75
N GLY A 107 4.16 20.13 -2.32
CA GLY A 107 5.31 19.29 -1.98
C GLY A 107 5.30 18.73 -0.55
N LEU A 108 4.12 18.66 0.09
CA LEU A 108 3.99 18.23 1.48
C LEU A 108 3.93 16.71 1.62
N PRO A 109 4.66 16.11 2.58
CA PRO A 109 4.69 14.66 2.78
C PRO A 109 3.40 14.19 3.47
N VAL A 110 2.44 13.71 2.68
CA VAL A 110 1.22 13.06 3.17
C VAL A 110 1.19 11.62 2.67
N HIS A 111 1.20 10.65 3.60
CA HIS A 111 1.13 9.22 3.30
C HIS A 111 -0.34 8.78 3.32
N VAL A 112 -0.94 8.71 2.15
CA VAL A 112 -2.34 8.29 1.98
C VAL A 112 -2.44 6.77 1.98
N LEU A 113 -3.32 6.26 2.82
CA LEU A 113 -3.59 4.84 3.00
C LEU A 113 -5.00 4.53 2.51
N GLY A 114 -5.12 3.82 1.39
CA GLY A 114 -6.40 3.42 0.79
C GLY A 114 -6.72 1.96 1.06
N SER A 115 -7.58 1.65 2.01
CA SER A 115 -7.96 0.27 2.30
C SER A 115 -9.03 -0.27 1.36
N ASP A 116 -9.11 -1.60 1.26
CA ASP A 116 -10.03 -2.36 0.40
C ASP A 116 -9.78 -2.20 -1.10
N ALA A 117 -8.53 -2.39 -1.52
CA ALA A 117 -8.11 -2.34 -2.91
C ALA A 117 -8.98 -3.20 -3.85
N GLY A 118 -9.34 -2.67 -5.00
CA GLY A 118 -10.09 -3.38 -6.05
C GLY A 118 -11.40 -3.96 -5.56
N VAL A 119 -11.63 -5.26 -5.81
CA VAL A 119 -12.87 -5.97 -5.47
C VAL A 119 -12.88 -6.58 -4.07
N THR A 120 -11.88 -6.31 -3.24
CA THR A 120 -11.72 -6.96 -1.92
C THR A 120 -12.79 -6.56 -0.90
N ALA A 121 -13.49 -5.42 -1.13
CA ALA A 121 -14.66 -4.98 -0.37
C ALA A 121 -16.01 -5.51 -0.93
N ALA A 122 -16.02 -6.69 -1.56
CA ALA A 122 -17.17 -7.23 -2.28
C ALA A 122 -18.51 -7.13 -1.55
N PHE A 123 -18.53 -7.37 -0.23
CA PHE A 123 -19.76 -7.28 0.59
C PHE A 123 -20.32 -5.86 0.71
N ASN A 124 -19.49 -4.84 0.53
CA ASN A 124 -19.91 -3.44 0.59
C ASN A 124 -20.47 -2.95 -0.77
N GLY A 125 -20.30 -3.73 -1.84
CA GLY A 125 -20.75 -3.39 -3.19
C GLY A 125 -19.86 -2.39 -3.93
N GLY A 126 -20.24 -2.07 -5.17
CA GLY A 126 -19.47 -1.27 -6.10
C GLY A 126 -19.11 0.15 -5.63
N THR A 127 -19.87 0.71 -4.68
CA THR A 127 -19.55 2.03 -4.09
C THR A 127 -18.29 2.02 -3.25
N HIS A 128 -17.80 0.84 -2.84
CA HIS A 128 -16.62 0.64 -1.99
C HIS A 128 -15.49 -0.08 -2.72
N MET A 129 -15.60 -0.30 -4.03
CA MET A 129 -14.59 -0.96 -4.85
C MET A 129 -13.79 0.09 -5.63
N PRO A 130 -12.58 0.45 -5.17
CA PRO A 130 -11.71 1.36 -5.90
C PRO A 130 -11.05 0.62 -7.07
N LEU A 131 -11.48 0.91 -8.29
CA LEU A 131 -10.89 0.36 -9.50
C LEU A 131 -9.97 1.38 -10.18
N GLU A 132 -10.26 2.66 -10.02
CA GLU A 132 -9.56 3.80 -10.62
C GLU A 132 -8.60 4.53 -9.66
N ASP A 133 -8.57 4.16 -8.39
CA ASP A 133 -7.81 4.84 -7.33
C ASP A 133 -6.32 5.01 -7.69
N ALA A 134 -5.70 3.93 -8.12
CA ALA A 134 -4.29 3.96 -8.49
C ALA A 134 -4.03 4.84 -9.71
N ALA A 135 -4.90 4.81 -10.74
CA ALA A 135 -4.77 5.66 -11.93
C ALA A 135 -4.84 7.15 -11.56
N MET A 136 -5.72 7.51 -10.63
CA MET A 136 -5.81 8.88 -10.11
C MET A 136 -4.49 9.32 -9.46
N TYR A 137 -3.91 8.51 -8.58
CA TYR A 137 -2.64 8.84 -7.93
C TYR A 137 -1.44 8.78 -8.89
N LEU A 138 -1.43 7.86 -9.85
CA LEU A 138 -0.39 7.81 -10.90
C LEU A 138 -0.33 9.10 -11.73
N SER A 139 -1.46 9.79 -11.91
CA SER A 139 -1.53 11.07 -12.64
C SER A 139 -0.95 12.26 -11.89
N ILE A 140 -0.77 12.17 -10.57
CA ILE A 140 -0.15 13.24 -9.77
C ILE A 140 1.38 13.18 -9.95
N PRO A 141 2.06 14.26 -10.36
CA PRO A 141 3.52 14.28 -10.46
C PRO A 141 4.20 13.90 -9.14
N GLU A 142 5.35 13.22 -9.22
CA GLU A 142 6.20 12.86 -8.06
C GLU A 142 5.52 12.04 -6.94
N THR A 143 4.30 11.54 -7.16
CA THR A 143 3.62 10.66 -6.20
C THR A 143 4.22 9.28 -6.21
N VAL A 144 4.38 8.67 -5.03
CA VAL A 144 4.74 7.25 -4.89
C VAL A 144 3.47 6.42 -4.77
N VAL A 145 3.32 5.39 -5.60
CA VAL A 145 2.14 4.51 -5.63
C VAL A 145 2.55 3.07 -5.36
N LEU A 146 1.93 2.46 -4.35
CA LEU A 146 2.30 1.17 -3.77
C LEU A 146 1.09 0.24 -3.65
N ASP A 147 1.28 -1.05 -3.99
CA ASP A 147 0.27 -2.10 -3.94
C ASP A 147 0.87 -3.39 -3.34
N PRO A 148 1.06 -3.47 -2.02
CA PRO A 148 1.68 -4.61 -1.36
C PRO A 148 0.86 -5.89 -1.47
N ALA A 149 1.56 -7.02 -1.66
CA ALA A 149 0.98 -8.34 -1.88
C ALA A 149 0.46 -9.03 -0.60
N ASP A 150 1.06 -8.74 0.56
CA ASP A 150 0.72 -9.40 1.82
C ASP A 150 1.05 -8.57 3.07
N TYR A 151 0.90 -9.23 4.24
CA TYR A 151 1.19 -8.64 5.55
C TYR A 151 2.65 -8.18 5.67
N ALA A 152 3.60 -9.04 5.32
CA ALA A 152 5.03 -8.77 5.51
C ALA A 152 5.51 -7.61 4.62
N GLN A 153 5.02 -7.56 3.38
CA GLN A 153 5.35 -6.48 2.46
C GLN A 153 4.72 -5.15 2.89
N LEU A 154 3.46 -5.15 3.33
CA LEU A 154 2.78 -3.95 3.85
C LEU A 154 3.50 -3.40 5.09
N GLU A 155 3.90 -4.26 6.03
CA GLU A 155 4.67 -3.87 7.21
C GLU A 155 5.98 -3.18 6.81
N CYS A 156 6.78 -3.83 5.96
CA CYS A 156 8.07 -3.31 5.51
C CYS A 156 7.93 -1.97 4.79
N ILE A 157 6.94 -1.83 3.89
CA ILE A 157 6.66 -0.59 3.17
C ILE A 157 6.24 0.52 4.15
N THR A 158 5.33 0.23 5.08
CA THR A 158 4.83 1.24 6.03
C THR A 158 5.96 1.86 6.84
N ARG A 159 6.97 1.08 7.24
CA ARG A 159 8.15 1.57 7.97
C ARG A 159 9.03 2.52 7.16
N GLN A 160 9.02 2.42 5.83
CA GLN A 160 9.83 3.26 4.94
C GLN A 160 9.17 4.62 4.63
N LEU A 161 7.83 4.71 4.71
CA LEU A 161 7.09 5.91 4.30
C LEU A 161 7.56 7.21 4.98
N PRO A 162 7.85 7.26 6.30
CA PRO A 162 8.33 8.49 6.94
C PRO A 162 9.66 9.02 6.44
N GLY A 163 10.42 8.19 5.69
CA GLY A 163 11.64 8.61 5.00
C GLY A 163 11.39 9.41 3.72
N ILE A 164 10.15 9.38 3.19
CA ILE A 164 9.74 10.20 2.04
C ILE A 164 9.25 11.54 2.58
N THR A 165 10.08 12.56 2.43
CA THR A 165 9.88 13.87 3.08
C THR A 165 9.31 14.94 2.16
N SER A 166 8.94 14.60 0.92
CA SER A 166 8.32 15.49 -0.05
C SER A 166 7.32 14.74 -0.91
N GLY A 167 6.21 15.39 -1.23
CA GLY A 167 5.17 14.84 -2.08
C GLY A 167 4.29 13.79 -1.39
N VAL A 168 3.30 13.31 -2.13
CA VAL A 168 2.30 12.37 -1.62
C VAL A 168 2.71 10.93 -1.89
N THR A 169 2.43 10.02 -0.96
CA THR A 169 2.47 8.59 -1.23
C THR A 169 1.05 8.01 -1.16
N TYR A 170 0.74 7.06 -2.01
CA TYR A 170 -0.51 6.30 -1.96
C TYR A 170 -0.20 4.81 -1.81
N THR A 171 -0.60 4.23 -0.69
CA THR A 171 -0.52 2.78 -0.46
C THR A 171 -1.93 2.23 -0.45
N ARG A 172 -2.27 1.43 -1.47
CA ARG A 172 -3.52 0.67 -1.48
C ARG A 172 -3.29 -0.70 -0.84
N PHE A 173 -4.23 -1.18 -0.04
CA PHE A 173 -4.06 -2.47 0.65
C PHE A 173 -5.38 -3.15 0.97
N VAL A 174 -5.32 -4.44 1.26
CA VAL A 174 -6.47 -5.26 1.68
C VAL A 174 -6.58 -5.25 3.20
N ARG A 175 -7.78 -5.08 3.75
CA ARG A 175 -8.01 -5.15 5.21
C ARG A 175 -7.85 -6.54 5.79
N LYS A 176 -8.28 -7.56 5.05
CA LYS A 176 -8.40 -8.95 5.53
C LYS A 176 -7.06 -9.67 5.48
N GLY A 177 -7.02 -10.86 6.10
CA GLY A 177 -5.95 -11.81 5.84
C GLY A 177 -6.07 -12.37 4.42
N ILE A 178 -4.96 -12.34 3.70
CA ILE A 178 -4.79 -12.87 2.35
C ILE A 178 -3.68 -13.91 2.36
N VAL A 179 -3.32 -14.47 1.23
CA VAL A 179 -2.25 -15.46 1.14
C VAL A 179 -0.93 -14.83 1.60
N LYS A 180 -0.17 -15.58 2.39
CA LYS A 180 1.17 -15.20 2.80
C LYS A 180 2.15 -15.57 1.69
N VAL A 181 2.64 -14.55 0.98
CA VAL A 181 3.59 -14.71 -0.13
C VAL A 181 5.03 -14.72 0.39
N TYR A 182 5.33 -13.86 1.36
CA TYR A 182 6.68 -13.63 1.84
C TYR A 182 6.89 -14.00 3.31
N GLU A 183 8.11 -14.43 3.66
CA GLU A 183 8.52 -14.57 5.06
C GLU A 183 8.61 -13.21 5.74
N ASP A 184 8.27 -13.18 7.04
CA ASP A 184 8.42 -11.99 7.87
C ASP A 184 9.90 -11.56 7.91
N GLY A 185 10.13 -10.24 7.88
CA GLY A 185 11.48 -9.67 7.83
C GLY A 185 12.11 -9.64 6.43
N SER A 186 11.37 -10.00 5.38
CA SER A 186 11.79 -9.72 4.00
C SER A 186 11.88 -8.21 3.73
N GLU A 187 12.83 -7.80 2.89
CA GLU A 187 13.12 -6.39 2.60
C GLU A 187 12.60 -5.99 1.22
N PHE A 188 11.80 -4.94 1.17
CA PHE A 188 11.15 -4.42 -0.05
C PHE A 188 11.46 -2.94 -0.25
N PRO A 189 12.62 -2.57 -0.84
CA PRO A 189 12.93 -1.18 -1.12
C PRO A 189 11.91 -0.56 -2.09
N ILE A 190 11.34 0.57 -1.71
CA ILE A 190 10.42 1.32 -2.58
C ILE A 190 11.15 1.73 -3.87
N GLY A 191 10.51 1.57 -5.01
CA GLY A 191 11.08 1.81 -6.34
C GLY A 191 11.74 0.59 -6.97
N LYS A 192 11.67 -0.59 -6.32
CA LYS A 192 12.19 -1.84 -6.85
C LYS A 192 11.11 -2.90 -6.96
N GLY A 193 11.18 -3.70 -8.04
CA GLY A 193 10.38 -4.92 -8.18
C GLY A 193 11.09 -6.14 -7.60
N VAL A 194 10.35 -7.22 -7.40
CA VAL A 194 10.86 -8.51 -6.92
C VAL A 194 10.66 -9.56 -8.00
N VAL A 195 11.75 -10.18 -8.46
CA VAL A 195 11.67 -11.35 -9.35
C VAL A 195 11.34 -12.57 -8.49
N LEU A 196 10.16 -13.15 -8.72
CA LEU A 196 9.68 -14.34 -8.02
C LEU A 196 10.15 -15.62 -8.69
N HIS A 197 10.08 -15.65 -10.02
CA HIS A 197 10.58 -16.73 -10.87
C HIS A 197 11.20 -16.17 -12.13
N GLU A 198 12.35 -16.73 -12.55
CA GLU A 198 12.97 -16.47 -13.85
C GLU A 198 13.76 -17.69 -14.33
N SER A 199 13.80 -17.88 -15.64
CA SER A 199 14.65 -18.87 -16.30
C SER A 199 15.07 -18.40 -17.70
N ASP A 200 16.07 -19.04 -18.28
CA ASP A 200 16.52 -18.80 -19.67
C ASP A 200 15.52 -19.30 -20.72
N LYS A 201 14.47 -19.98 -20.30
CA LYS A 201 13.43 -20.59 -21.17
C LYS A 201 12.10 -19.83 -21.10
N ASP A 202 12.06 -18.70 -20.43
CA ASP A 202 10.84 -17.95 -20.27
C ASP A 202 10.35 -17.39 -21.61
N VAL A 203 9.10 -17.70 -21.95
CA VAL A 203 8.45 -17.27 -23.21
C VAL A 203 7.62 -16.00 -23.00
N ALA A 204 7.36 -15.62 -21.75
CA ALA A 204 6.63 -14.41 -21.38
C ALA A 204 7.00 -13.94 -19.97
N THR A 205 6.69 -12.69 -19.64
CA THR A 205 6.82 -12.13 -18.29
C THR A 205 5.45 -11.71 -17.78
N ILE A 206 5.09 -12.19 -16.58
CA ILE A 206 3.93 -11.74 -15.81
C ILE A 206 4.42 -10.67 -14.84
N ILE A 207 3.97 -9.42 -15.02
CA ILE A 207 4.24 -8.32 -14.08
C ILE A 207 2.94 -8.09 -13.30
N THR A 208 3.00 -8.20 -11.99
CA THR A 208 1.83 -8.22 -11.11
C THR A 208 2.09 -7.46 -9.83
N SER A 209 1.08 -7.28 -8.97
CA SER A 209 1.20 -6.70 -7.64
C SER A 209 0.00 -7.04 -6.75
N GLY A 210 0.08 -6.69 -5.48
CA GLY A 210 -1.04 -6.86 -4.55
C GLY A 210 -1.53 -8.30 -4.48
N ILE A 211 -2.83 -8.49 -4.36
CA ILE A 211 -3.44 -9.83 -4.26
C ILE A 211 -3.23 -10.69 -5.51
N MET A 212 -2.90 -10.08 -6.64
CA MET A 212 -2.67 -10.82 -7.89
C MET A 212 -1.33 -11.53 -7.92
N VAL A 213 -0.43 -11.27 -6.97
CA VAL A 213 0.84 -11.99 -6.86
C VAL A 213 0.61 -13.48 -6.64
N ASP A 214 -0.25 -13.86 -5.69
CA ASP A 214 -0.58 -15.27 -5.44
C ASP A 214 -1.27 -15.93 -6.64
N GLU A 215 -2.19 -15.23 -7.29
CA GLU A 215 -2.86 -15.75 -8.51
C GLU A 215 -1.87 -15.93 -9.66
N SER A 216 -0.87 -15.07 -9.77
CA SER A 216 0.20 -15.19 -10.76
C SER A 216 1.14 -16.35 -10.46
N LEU A 217 1.42 -16.64 -9.19
CA LEU A 217 2.18 -17.81 -8.78
C LEU A 217 1.43 -19.13 -9.09
N LYS A 218 0.12 -19.18 -8.86
CA LYS A 218 -0.71 -20.33 -9.26
C LYS A 218 -0.73 -20.52 -10.78
N ALA A 219 -0.82 -19.42 -11.55
CA ALA A 219 -0.73 -19.48 -13.00
C ALA A 219 0.64 -19.98 -13.47
N TYR A 220 1.72 -19.52 -12.83
CA TYR A 220 3.08 -20.02 -13.08
C TYR A 220 3.17 -21.53 -12.87
N GLU A 221 2.66 -22.06 -11.75
CA GLU A 221 2.69 -23.50 -11.45
C GLU A 221 1.89 -24.32 -12.48
N ALA A 222 0.72 -23.82 -12.89
CA ALA A 222 -0.10 -24.47 -13.90
C ALA A 222 0.61 -24.52 -15.27
N LEU A 223 1.23 -23.41 -15.69
CA LEU A 223 2.00 -23.35 -16.93
C LEU A 223 3.25 -24.25 -16.88
N GLN A 224 3.94 -24.29 -15.75
CA GLN A 224 5.09 -25.18 -15.56
C GLN A 224 4.69 -26.67 -15.71
N ALA A 225 3.51 -27.07 -15.24
CA ALA A 225 2.99 -28.43 -15.41
C ALA A 225 2.73 -28.78 -16.87
N GLU A 226 2.49 -27.78 -17.73
CA GLU A 226 2.36 -27.92 -19.19
C GLU A 226 3.69 -27.76 -19.95
N GLY A 227 4.82 -27.57 -19.23
CA GLY A 227 6.14 -27.37 -19.83
C GLY A 227 6.37 -25.94 -20.38
N ILE A 228 5.53 -24.97 -20.01
CA ILE A 228 5.64 -23.58 -20.41
C ILE A 228 6.31 -22.79 -19.28
N SER A 229 7.48 -22.21 -19.55
CA SER A 229 8.18 -21.36 -18.59
C SER A 229 7.82 -19.90 -18.77
N VAL A 230 7.55 -19.19 -17.66
CA VAL A 230 7.26 -17.76 -17.64
C VAL A 230 7.99 -17.11 -16.47
N ARG A 231 8.41 -15.85 -16.65
CA ARG A 231 8.92 -15.01 -15.56
C ARG A 231 7.77 -14.42 -14.78
N VAL A 232 7.92 -14.31 -13.47
CA VAL A 232 6.94 -13.64 -12.60
C VAL A 232 7.63 -12.56 -11.79
N ILE A 233 7.12 -11.33 -11.86
CA ILE A 233 7.64 -10.17 -11.14
C ILE A 233 6.53 -9.54 -10.31
N ASP A 234 6.77 -9.39 -8.99
CA ASP A 234 5.96 -8.54 -8.13
C ASP A 234 6.47 -7.09 -8.24
N MET A 235 5.70 -6.26 -8.92
CA MET A 235 5.96 -4.83 -9.09
C MET A 235 5.10 -4.04 -8.10
N PHE A 236 5.30 -4.23 -6.80
CA PHE A 236 4.53 -3.58 -5.74
C PHE A 236 4.68 -2.06 -5.71
N THR A 237 5.74 -1.50 -6.31
CA THR A 237 5.90 -0.07 -6.56
C THR A 237 5.54 0.24 -8.00
N TRP A 238 4.41 0.90 -8.21
CA TRP A 238 3.96 1.30 -9.55
C TRP A 238 4.57 2.64 -9.98
N LYS A 239 4.91 3.47 -8.99
CA LYS A 239 5.60 4.74 -9.20
C LYS A 239 6.46 5.06 -7.96
N PRO A 240 7.79 5.30 -8.14
CA PRO A 240 8.53 5.15 -9.39
C PRO A 240 8.58 3.67 -9.84
N LEU A 241 8.49 3.43 -11.14
CA LEU A 241 8.62 2.09 -11.71
C LEU A 241 10.08 1.65 -11.71
N ASP A 242 10.36 0.37 -11.44
CA ASP A 242 11.67 -0.23 -11.66
C ASP A 242 11.88 -0.48 -13.16
N GLU A 243 12.18 0.59 -13.91
CA GLU A 243 12.33 0.56 -15.36
C GLU A 243 13.47 -0.38 -15.78
N GLU A 244 14.58 -0.42 -15.02
CA GLU A 244 15.70 -1.32 -15.31
C GLU A 244 15.27 -2.80 -15.28
N LEU A 245 14.44 -3.17 -14.29
CA LEU A 245 13.90 -4.52 -14.17
C LEU A 245 12.94 -4.84 -15.32
N VAL A 246 12.07 -3.90 -15.70
CA VAL A 246 11.13 -4.08 -16.81
C VAL A 246 11.89 -4.26 -18.14
N ILE A 247 12.87 -3.41 -18.41
CA ILE A 247 13.70 -3.49 -19.63
C ILE A 247 14.49 -4.80 -19.68
N LYS A 248 15.05 -5.24 -18.53
CA LYS A 248 15.76 -6.53 -18.45
C LYS A 248 14.82 -7.72 -18.69
N ALA A 249 13.54 -7.59 -18.32
CA ALA A 249 12.55 -8.64 -18.44
C ALA A 249 11.88 -8.74 -19.83
N ALA A 250 12.03 -7.71 -20.66
CA ALA A 250 11.53 -7.67 -22.03
C ALA A 250 12.47 -8.38 -23.00
#